data_d6b4e759b0e72a2077de88c22a98ffcd
#
_entry.id   d6b4e759b0e72a2077de88c22a98ffcd
#
_cell.length_a   1.000
_cell.length_b   1.000
_cell.length_c   1.000
_cell.angle_alpha   90.00
_cell.angle_beta   90.00
_cell.angle_gamma   90.00
#
_symmetry.space_group_name_H-M   'P 1'
#
loop_
_entity.id
_entity.type
_entity.pdbx_description
1 polymer ?
#
loop_
_entity_poly.entity_id
_entity_poly.type
_entity_poly.pdbx_seq_one_letter_code
_entity_poly.pdbx_strand_id
1 'polypeptide(L)'
;MGAELLSANLMKLPFFLIDAFTTRPFAGNPAAVVPLEAALPDVTMQAMAAEHNLSETAFVMREGAAWRLRWFTPKAEVELCGHATLATAFVLARELKQTPPFTFHTLSGPLVVEADGPRFILDFPARLSEPATPPAGLAAALGATPREVHRARDWICVMESPEQVAALAPDHAALAVLPGAERVIVTAAGGDGVDITSRFFAVKVGVPEDPVTGTAHVQLVPFWAARLQRKSLVCRQASARGGTLWCEWRGDRVRMAGDAVLYAKGEIHLPDGK
;
A
#
# COMPACT_ATOMS: atom_id res chain seq x y z
N MET A 1 -8.21 26.15 -47.28
CA MET A 1 -7.66 26.64 -46.00
C MET A 1 -7.44 25.45 -45.11
N GLY A 2 -6.22 24.89 -45.14
CA GLY A 2 -5.84 23.75 -44.33
C GLY A 2 -5.71 24.17 -42.87
N ALA A 3 -6.36 23.43 -41.98
CA ALA A 3 -6.10 23.52 -40.55
C ALA A 3 -4.70 22.94 -40.33
N GLU A 4 -3.71 23.78 -40.12
CA GLU A 4 -2.48 23.41 -39.43
C GLU A 4 -2.89 23.03 -38.01
N LEU A 5 -3.03 21.73 -37.76
CA LEU A 5 -3.00 21.18 -36.44
C LEU A 5 -1.62 21.55 -35.90
N LEU A 6 -1.58 22.57 -35.04
CA LEU A 6 -0.43 22.91 -34.22
C LEU A 6 -0.04 21.61 -33.52
N SER A 7 1.09 21.03 -33.93
CA SER A 7 1.72 19.94 -33.21
C SER A 7 2.19 20.55 -31.89
N ALA A 8 1.31 20.54 -30.87
CA ALA A 8 1.74 20.83 -29.49
C ALA A 8 2.87 19.87 -29.20
N ASN A 9 4.05 20.39 -28.87
CA ASN A 9 5.09 19.56 -28.32
C ASN A 9 4.50 18.89 -27.07
N LEU A 10 4.43 17.58 -27.08
CA LEU A 10 3.93 16.81 -25.95
C LEU A 10 5.14 16.33 -25.14
N MET A 11 5.14 16.67 -23.86
CA MET A 11 6.05 16.03 -22.90
C MET A 11 5.65 14.55 -22.80
N LYS A 12 6.63 13.66 -22.97
CA LYS A 12 6.44 12.22 -22.83
C LYS A 12 7.09 11.73 -21.54
N LEU A 13 6.30 11.04 -20.74
CA LEU A 13 6.76 10.48 -19.47
C LEU A 13 6.60 8.96 -19.49
N PRO A 14 7.61 8.20 -19.05
CA PRO A 14 7.46 6.75 -18.88
C PRO A 14 6.44 6.44 -17.80
N PHE A 15 5.64 5.43 -18.03
CA PHE A 15 4.59 4.98 -17.15
C PHE A 15 4.70 3.47 -16.93
N PHE A 16 4.58 3.06 -15.66
CA PHE A 16 4.57 1.66 -15.28
C PHE A 16 3.40 1.41 -14.32
N LEU A 17 2.64 0.36 -14.57
CA LEU A 17 1.61 -0.15 -13.68
C LEU A 17 2.09 -1.45 -13.05
N ILE A 18 2.27 -1.43 -11.74
CA ILE A 18 2.88 -2.51 -10.97
C ILE A 18 1.86 -3.03 -9.96
N ASP A 19 1.68 -4.34 -9.94
CA ASP A 19 0.98 -5.02 -8.86
C ASP A 19 1.99 -5.41 -7.76
N ALA A 20 1.89 -4.76 -6.60
CA ALA A 20 2.79 -4.95 -5.46
C ALA A 20 2.26 -6.04 -4.50
N PHE A 21 3.16 -6.72 -3.79
CA PHE A 21 2.87 -7.84 -2.87
C PHE A 21 2.24 -9.06 -3.53
N THR A 22 2.62 -9.33 -4.77
CA THR A 22 2.17 -10.49 -5.55
C THR A 22 3.21 -10.92 -6.58
N THR A 23 3.13 -12.19 -7.00
CA THR A 23 3.94 -12.75 -8.09
C THR A 23 3.17 -12.90 -9.40
N ARG A 24 1.89 -12.50 -9.44
CA ARG A 24 1.02 -12.62 -10.63
C ARG A 24 0.21 -11.35 -10.86
N PRO A 25 -0.08 -10.98 -12.12
CA PRO A 25 -1.00 -9.89 -12.44
C PRO A 25 -2.41 -10.12 -11.86
N PHE A 26 -3.16 -9.03 -11.68
CA PHE A 26 -4.54 -8.99 -11.18
C PHE A 26 -4.67 -9.37 -9.69
N ALA A 27 -3.56 -9.45 -8.97
CA ALA A 27 -3.50 -9.65 -7.53
C ALA A 27 -2.64 -8.53 -6.90
N GLY A 28 -2.48 -8.53 -5.57
CA GLY A 28 -1.72 -7.51 -4.87
C GLY A 28 -2.37 -6.13 -4.92
N ASN A 29 -1.59 -5.11 -4.63
CA ASN A 29 -2.03 -3.71 -4.63
C ASN A 29 -1.42 -2.95 -5.81
N PRO A 30 -2.23 -2.48 -6.77
CA PRO A 30 -1.72 -1.81 -7.96
C PRO A 30 -1.25 -0.39 -7.64
N ALA A 31 -0.12 0.00 -8.21
CA ALA A 31 0.39 1.37 -8.18
C ALA A 31 0.91 1.80 -9.56
N ALA A 32 0.59 3.02 -9.95
CA ALA A 32 1.27 3.68 -11.05
C ALA A 32 2.62 4.21 -10.56
N VAL A 33 3.67 4.05 -11.37
CA VAL A 33 5.00 4.61 -11.13
C VAL A 33 5.41 5.43 -12.34
N VAL A 34 5.71 6.69 -12.11
CA VAL A 34 6.13 7.66 -13.13
C VAL A 34 7.52 8.17 -12.80
N PRO A 35 8.57 7.66 -13.44
CA PRO A 35 9.91 8.23 -13.35
C PRO A 35 9.96 9.60 -14.01
N LEU A 36 10.57 10.57 -13.33
CA LEU A 36 10.70 11.94 -13.78
C LEU A 36 12.18 12.32 -13.96
N GLU A 37 12.49 13.03 -15.03
CA GLU A 37 13.80 13.66 -15.24
C GLU A 37 13.91 15.03 -14.54
N ALA A 38 12.78 15.74 -14.45
CA ALA A 38 12.65 17.03 -13.77
C ALA A 38 11.34 17.08 -12.95
N ALA A 39 11.32 17.94 -11.94
CA ALA A 39 10.13 18.11 -11.10
C ALA A 39 8.94 18.64 -11.92
N LEU A 40 7.78 18.05 -11.71
CA LEU A 40 6.51 18.55 -12.25
C LEU A 40 5.80 19.42 -11.20
N PRO A 41 4.94 20.36 -11.64
CA PRO A 41 4.04 21.06 -10.74
C PRO A 41 3.13 20.10 -9.97
N ASP A 42 2.86 20.40 -8.72
CA ASP A 42 2.00 19.57 -7.85
C ASP A 42 0.60 19.34 -8.46
N VAL A 43 0.04 20.39 -9.06
CA VAL A 43 -1.26 20.31 -9.73
C VAL A 43 -1.26 19.31 -10.90
N THR A 44 -0.15 19.17 -11.62
CA THR A 44 0.01 18.22 -12.71
C THR A 44 0.11 16.78 -12.17
N MET A 45 0.93 16.55 -11.15
CA MET A 45 1.04 15.24 -10.51
C MET A 45 -0.30 14.81 -9.89
N GLN A 46 -1.02 15.74 -9.27
CA GLN A 46 -2.36 15.47 -8.72
C GLN A 46 -3.38 15.13 -9.82
N ALA A 47 -3.37 15.84 -10.94
CA ALA A 47 -4.25 15.55 -12.06
C ALA A 47 -3.96 14.19 -12.68
N MET A 48 -2.67 13.82 -12.82
CA MET A 48 -2.26 12.50 -13.30
C MET A 48 -2.73 11.39 -12.36
N ALA A 49 -2.58 11.58 -11.05
CA ALA A 49 -3.05 10.61 -10.07
C ALA A 49 -4.59 10.45 -10.10
N ALA A 50 -5.32 11.52 -10.32
CA ALA A 50 -6.77 11.49 -10.49
C ALA A 50 -7.17 10.74 -11.78
N GLU A 51 -6.46 10.95 -12.88
CA GLU A 51 -6.68 10.26 -14.16
C GLU A 51 -6.38 8.77 -14.07
N HIS A 52 -5.29 8.39 -13.41
CA HIS A 52 -4.96 6.97 -13.17
C HIS A 52 -6.00 6.27 -12.30
N ASN A 53 -6.64 7.00 -11.38
CA ASN A 53 -7.69 6.50 -10.48
C ASN A 53 -7.31 5.19 -9.74
N LEU A 54 -6.05 5.09 -9.36
CA LEU A 54 -5.50 4.02 -8.52
C LEU A 54 -5.43 4.48 -7.06
N SER A 55 -5.19 3.55 -6.13
CA SER A 55 -4.96 3.93 -4.73
C SER A 55 -3.92 5.02 -4.62
N GLU A 56 -2.75 4.83 -5.24
CA GLU A 56 -1.71 5.85 -5.36
C GLU A 56 -0.97 5.79 -6.70
N THR A 57 -0.52 6.97 -7.13
CA THR A 57 0.50 7.16 -8.16
C THR A 57 1.79 7.65 -7.50
N ALA A 58 2.89 6.96 -7.76
CA ALA A 58 4.23 7.32 -7.31
C ALA A 58 4.99 8.10 -8.38
N PHE A 59 5.52 9.25 -8.01
CA PHE A 59 6.43 10.04 -8.83
C PHE A 59 7.82 9.94 -8.25
N VAL A 60 8.78 9.44 -9.03
CA VAL A 60 10.16 9.23 -8.59
C VAL A 60 11.14 9.97 -9.47
N MET A 61 12.07 10.71 -8.85
CA MET A 61 13.07 11.51 -9.54
C MET A 61 14.43 11.32 -8.88
N ARG A 62 15.49 11.27 -9.69
CA ARG A 62 16.87 11.20 -9.18
C ARG A 62 17.22 12.46 -8.40
N GLU A 63 17.82 12.29 -7.21
CA GLU A 63 18.28 13.38 -6.35
C GLU A 63 19.66 13.04 -5.77
N GLY A 64 20.70 13.39 -6.53
CA GLY A 64 22.08 13.03 -6.18
C GLY A 64 22.29 11.51 -6.16
N ALA A 65 22.72 10.97 -5.02
CA ALA A 65 22.86 9.53 -4.80
C ALA A 65 21.55 8.83 -4.42
N ALA A 66 20.54 9.59 -4.03
CA ALA A 66 19.22 9.12 -3.60
C ALA A 66 18.15 9.41 -4.65
N TRP A 67 16.90 9.20 -4.28
CA TRP A 67 15.71 9.43 -5.08
C TRP A 67 14.71 10.25 -4.29
N ARG A 68 14.09 11.27 -4.89
CA ARG A 68 12.89 11.90 -4.35
C ARG A 68 11.70 11.06 -4.73
N LEU A 69 10.83 10.75 -3.77
CA LEU A 69 9.63 9.94 -4.00
C LEU A 69 8.42 10.61 -3.36
N ARG A 70 7.37 10.78 -4.17
CA ARG A 70 6.11 11.40 -3.77
C ARG A 70 4.95 10.52 -4.19
N TRP A 71 3.90 10.45 -3.39
CA TRP A 71 2.72 9.62 -3.65
C TRP A 71 1.47 10.48 -3.63
N PHE A 72 0.64 10.30 -4.64
CA PHE A 72 -0.62 11.00 -4.77
C PHE A 72 -1.76 9.98 -4.90
N THR A 73 -2.76 10.10 -4.03
CA THR A 73 -4.08 9.50 -4.26
C THR A 73 -4.82 10.31 -5.32
N PRO A 74 -5.97 9.87 -5.84
CA PRO A 74 -6.80 10.69 -6.73
C PRO A 74 -7.22 12.05 -6.14
N LYS A 75 -7.09 12.25 -4.81
CA LYS A 75 -7.58 13.45 -4.11
C LYS A 75 -6.49 14.31 -3.49
N ALA A 76 -5.38 13.73 -3.06
CA ALA A 76 -4.35 14.45 -2.32
C ALA A 76 -3.01 13.70 -2.32
N GLU A 77 -1.92 14.45 -2.10
CA GLU A 77 -0.62 13.87 -1.75
C GLU A 77 -0.69 13.22 -0.37
N VAL A 78 0.03 12.09 -0.21
CA VAL A 78 0.15 11.36 1.06
C VAL A 78 1.60 11.27 1.49
N GLU A 79 1.82 11.29 2.82
CA GLU A 79 3.17 11.32 3.39
C GLU A 79 3.90 9.97 3.31
N LEU A 80 3.15 8.86 3.23
CA LEU A 80 3.70 7.51 3.27
C LEU A 80 2.79 6.52 2.54
N CYS A 81 3.40 5.74 1.62
CA CYS A 81 2.72 4.65 0.94
C CYS A 81 3.64 3.45 0.72
N GLY A 82 3.41 2.33 1.43
CA GLY A 82 4.29 1.16 1.40
C GLY A 82 4.26 0.42 0.06
N HIS A 83 3.07 0.10 -0.48
CA HIS A 83 2.97 -0.68 -1.71
C HIS A 83 3.51 0.09 -2.93
N ALA A 84 3.25 1.40 -3.02
CA ALA A 84 3.77 2.22 -4.11
C ALA A 84 5.29 2.46 -3.98
N THR A 85 5.85 2.44 -2.76
CA THR A 85 7.31 2.43 -2.54
C THR A 85 7.93 1.14 -3.06
N LEU A 86 7.32 0.00 -2.76
CA LEU A 86 7.77 -1.31 -3.25
C LEU A 86 7.67 -1.38 -4.77
N ALA A 87 6.57 -0.91 -5.36
CA ALA A 87 6.38 -0.80 -6.81
C ALA A 87 7.46 0.09 -7.46
N THR A 88 7.80 1.22 -6.82
CA THR A 88 8.87 2.11 -7.29
C THR A 88 10.23 1.43 -7.27
N ALA A 89 10.56 0.73 -6.19
CA ALA A 89 11.80 -0.03 -6.09
C ALA A 89 11.90 -1.12 -7.18
N PHE A 90 10.79 -1.80 -7.46
CA PHE A 90 10.70 -2.75 -8.58
C PHE A 90 11.01 -2.07 -9.92
N VAL A 91 10.38 -0.93 -10.23
CA VAL A 91 10.61 -0.19 -11.48
C VAL A 91 12.08 0.23 -11.60
N LEU A 92 12.66 0.81 -10.55
CA LEU A 92 14.06 1.20 -10.55
C LEU A 92 14.98 0.00 -10.83
N ALA A 93 14.77 -1.11 -10.13
CA ALA A 93 15.63 -2.28 -10.24
C ALA A 93 15.42 -3.06 -11.54
N ARG A 94 14.18 -3.34 -11.92
CA ARG A 94 13.86 -4.29 -12.99
C ARG A 94 13.73 -3.63 -14.36
N GLU A 95 13.14 -2.42 -14.42
CA GLU A 95 12.91 -1.70 -15.68
C GLU A 95 14.04 -0.72 -15.98
N LEU A 96 14.48 0.07 -14.98
CA LEU A 96 15.52 1.09 -15.16
C LEU A 96 16.93 0.60 -14.79
N LYS A 97 17.10 -0.68 -14.43
CA LYS A 97 18.39 -1.36 -14.17
C LYS A 97 19.27 -0.69 -13.12
N GLN A 98 18.64 -0.05 -12.14
CA GLN A 98 19.33 0.52 -10.98
C GLN A 98 19.61 -0.57 -9.94
N THR A 99 20.64 -0.39 -9.13
CA THR A 99 21.05 -1.38 -8.12
C THR A 99 20.57 -0.95 -6.73
N PRO A 100 19.81 -1.79 -6.00
CA PRO A 100 19.48 -1.53 -4.59
C PRO A 100 20.73 -1.63 -3.69
N PRO A 101 20.73 -1.06 -2.45
CA PRO A 101 19.55 -0.46 -1.82
C PRO A 101 19.21 0.92 -2.40
N PHE A 102 17.91 1.26 -2.36
CA PHE A 102 17.42 2.57 -2.75
C PHE A 102 17.10 3.41 -1.52
N THR A 103 17.61 4.64 -1.47
CA THR A 103 17.21 5.64 -0.48
C THR A 103 16.25 6.62 -1.14
N PHE A 104 15.05 6.72 -0.57
CA PHE A 104 14.01 7.65 -1.01
C PHE A 104 13.88 8.80 -0.02
N HIS A 105 13.99 10.04 -0.48
CA HIS A 105 13.60 11.22 0.28
C HIS A 105 12.11 11.47 0.10
N THR A 106 11.37 11.48 1.19
CA THR A 106 9.91 11.58 1.22
C THR A 106 9.45 12.62 2.25
N LEU A 107 8.15 12.95 2.27
CA LEU A 107 7.57 13.81 3.30
C LEU A 107 7.67 13.20 4.72
N SER A 108 7.71 11.87 4.83
CA SER A 108 7.90 11.17 6.13
C SER A 108 9.37 11.01 6.53
N GLY A 109 10.30 11.62 5.80
CA GLY A 109 11.74 11.43 5.96
C GLY A 109 12.31 10.34 5.03
N PRO A 110 13.56 9.94 5.25
CA PRO A 110 14.23 8.98 4.38
C PRO A 110 13.66 7.56 4.59
N LEU A 111 13.38 6.88 3.47
CA LEU A 111 13.02 5.46 3.44
C LEU A 111 14.10 4.70 2.68
N VAL A 112 14.52 3.56 3.23
CA VAL A 112 15.47 2.67 2.57
C VAL A 112 14.72 1.41 2.14
N VAL A 113 14.91 1.02 0.87
CA VAL A 113 14.40 -0.23 0.32
C VAL A 113 15.58 -1.10 -0.10
N GLU A 114 15.69 -2.24 0.56
CA GLU A 114 16.65 -3.29 0.25
C GLU A 114 16.04 -4.30 -0.72
N ALA A 115 16.86 -5.20 -1.26
CA ALA A 115 16.40 -6.35 -2.03
C ALA A 115 17.00 -7.64 -1.48
N ASP A 116 16.16 -8.70 -1.48
CA ASP A 116 16.57 -10.06 -1.15
C ASP A 116 15.98 -11.01 -2.22
N GLY A 117 16.83 -11.43 -3.14
CA GLY A 117 16.42 -12.20 -4.31
C GLY A 117 15.39 -11.44 -5.17
N PRO A 118 14.19 -12.00 -5.37
CA PRO A 118 13.14 -11.33 -6.13
C PRO A 118 12.41 -10.22 -5.36
N ARG A 119 12.51 -10.21 -4.01
CA ARG A 119 11.70 -9.37 -3.13
C ARG A 119 12.38 -8.07 -2.78
N PHE A 120 11.56 -7.06 -2.54
CA PHE A 120 11.97 -5.77 -1.99
C PHE A 120 11.54 -5.69 -0.54
N ILE A 121 12.42 -5.13 0.31
CA ILE A 121 12.23 -5.07 1.76
C ILE A 121 12.08 -3.61 2.18
N LEU A 122 10.96 -3.32 2.81
CA LEU A 122 10.64 -2.07 3.45
C LEU A 122 10.84 -2.20 4.96
N ASP A 123 11.30 -1.16 5.62
CA ASP A 123 11.51 -1.14 7.07
C ASP A 123 10.78 0.06 7.68
N PHE A 124 9.80 -0.20 8.54
CA PHE A 124 8.94 0.80 9.14
C PHE A 124 8.91 0.70 10.67
N PRO A 125 8.60 1.81 11.38
CA PRO A 125 8.35 1.76 12.81
C PRO A 125 7.20 0.82 13.16
N ALA A 126 7.42 -0.05 14.14
CA ALA A 126 6.38 -0.90 14.72
C ALA A 126 5.35 -0.05 15.48
N ARG A 127 4.10 -0.49 15.49
CA ARG A 127 3.03 0.12 16.28
C ARG A 127 2.38 -0.95 17.16
N LEU A 128 2.64 -0.86 18.45
CA LEU A 128 2.03 -1.77 19.41
C LEU A 128 0.57 -1.40 19.63
N SER A 129 -0.26 -2.41 19.85
CA SER A 129 -1.68 -2.26 20.11
C SER A 129 -2.03 -2.71 21.54
N GLU A 130 -3.11 -2.12 22.08
CA GLU A 130 -3.63 -2.45 23.40
C GLU A 130 -5.08 -2.89 23.29
N PRO A 131 -5.61 -3.73 24.21
CA PRO A 131 -7.03 -4.04 24.28
C PRO A 131 -7.86 -2.77 24.37
N ALA A 132 -8.96 -2.71 23.62
CA ALA A 132 -9.80 -1.52 23.57
C ALA A 132 -11.27 -1.89 23.38
N THR A 133 -12.17 -1.06 23.93
CA THR A 133 -13.60 -1.18 23.70
C THR A 133 -13.95 -0.61 22.32
N PRO A 134 -14.53 -1.41 21.42
CA PRO A 134 -14.87 -0.94 20.08
C PRO A 134 -16.01 0.10 20.12
N PRO A 135 -16.13 0.95 19.10
CA PRO A 135 -17.29 1.80 18.92
C PRO A 135 -18.57 0.96 18.86
N ALA A 136 -19.63 1.48 19.49
CA ALA A 136 -20.93 0.82 19.41
C ALA A 136 -21.36 0.69 17.93
N GLY A 137 -21.79 -0.52 17.53
CA GLY A 137 -22.19 -0.82 16.15
C GLY A 137 -21.06 -1.39 15.27
N LEU A 138 -19.80 -1.44 15.74
CA LEU A 138 -18.70 -1.98 14.91
C LEU A 138 -18.93 -3.44 14.50
N ALA A 139 -19.35 -4.30 15.42
CA ALA A 139 -19.65 -5.70 15.12
C ALA A 139 -20.80 -5.85 14.11
N ALA A 140 -21.85 -5.04 14.24
CA ALA A 140 -22.95 -5.04 13.28
C ALA A 140 -22.50 -4.54 11.89
N ALA A 141 -21.70 -3.48 11.83
CA ALA A 141 -21.17 -2.96 10.57
C ALA A 141 -20.18 -3.94 9.89
N LEU A 142 -19.44 -4.73 10.66
CA LEU A 142 -18.60 -5.81 10.14
C LEU A 142 -19.39 -7.04 9.68
N GLY A 143 -20.62 -7.21 10.16
CA GLY A 143 -21.42 -8.41 9.95
C GLY A 143 -20.95 -9.62 10.76
N ALA A 144 -20.06 -9.42 11.73
CA ALA A 144 -19.56 -10.46 12.62
C ALA A 144 -19.03 -9.86 13.93
N THR A 145 -19.09 -10.64 15.01
CA THR A 145 -18.56 -10.24 16.33
C THR A 145 -17.11 -10.69 16.47
N PRO A 146 -16.15 -9.75 16.62
CA PRO A 146 -14.78 -10.12 16.93
C PRO A 146 -14.67 -10.80 18.30
N ARG A 147 -13.74 -11.75 18.44
CA ARG A 147 -13.38 -12.36 19.74
C ARG A 147 -12.70 -11.36 20.66
N GLU A 148 -11.85 -10.54 20.07
CA GLU A 148 -11.08 -9.53 20.77
C GLU A 148 -10.99 -8.29 19.90
N VAL A 149 -10.91 -7.13 20.53
CA VAL A 149 -10.68 -5.86 19.85
C VAL A 149 -9.53 -5.14 20.52
N HIS A 150 -8.61 -4.69 19.71
CA HIS A 150 -7.45 -3.91 20.09
C HIS A 150 -7.41 -2.60 19.31
N ARG A 151 -6.61 -1.67 19.78
CA ARG A 151 -6.35 -0.42 19.09
C ARG A 151 -4.86 -0.05 19.17
N ALA A 152 -4.33 0.31 18.02
CA ALA A 152 -3.12 1.08 17.88
C ALA A 152 -3.47 2.40 17.18
N ARG A 153 -3.00 2.63 15.96
CA ARG A 153 -3.55 3.67 15.09
C ARG A 153 -4.95 3.30 14.60
N ASP A 154 -5.13 2.05 14.20
CA ASP A 154 -6.33 1.51 13.58
C ASP A 154 -7.00 0.50 14.55
N TRP A 155 -8.27 0.20 14.37
CA TRP A 155 -8.94 -0.87 15.09
C TRP A 155 -8.44 -2.22 14.58
N ILE A 156 -8.12 -3.13 15.49
CA ILE A 156 -7.73 -4.51 15.19
C ILE A 156 -8.79 -5.42 15.79
N CYS A 157 -9.58 -6.02 14.92
CA CYS A 157 -10.66 -6.95 15.25
C CYS A 157 -10.18 -8.39 15.00
N VAL A 158 -9.94 -9.14 16.06
CA VAL A 158 -9.51 -10.55 15.97
C VAL A 158 -10.75 -11.42 15.78
N MET A 159 -10.78 -12.16 14.68
CA MET A 159 -11.85 -13.07 14.32
C MET A 159 -11.52 -14.50 14.76
N GLU A 160 -12.52 -15.37 14.70
CA GLU A 160 -12.41 -16.77 15.13
C GLU A 160 -11.47 -17.59 14.23
N SER A 161 -11.54 -17.35 12.92
CA SER A 161 -10.76 -18.11 11.95
C SER A 161 -10.42 -17.28 10.70
N PRO A 162 -9.41 -17.71 9.91
CA PRO A 162 -9.08 -17.09 8.62
C PRO A 162 -10.23 -17.19 7.60
N GLU A 163 -11.05 -18.26 7.66
CA GLU A 163 -12.22 -18.41 6.78
C GLU A 163 -13.26 -17.32 7.12
N GLN A 164 -13.47 -17.01 8.40
CA GLN A 164 -14.34 -15.92 8.81
C GLN A 164 -13.85 -14.57 8.30
N VAL A 165 -12.51 -14.31 8.38
CA VAL A 165 -11.92 -13.11 7.80
C VAL A 165 -12.18 -13.02 6.30
N ALA A 166 -11.95 -14.11 5.57
CA ALA A 166 -12.11 -14.16 4.11
C ALA A 166 -13.58 -13.99 3.68
N ALA A 167 -14.51 -14.60 4.42
CA ALA A 167 -15.94 -14.58 4.10
C ALA A 167 -16.66 -13.31 4.56
N LEU A 168 -15.98 -12.40 5.28
CA LEU A 168 -16.60 -11.21 5.84
C LEU A 168 -17.18 -10.31 4.73
N ALA A 169 -18.41 -9.86 4.91
CA ALA A 169 -19.10 -8.93 4.01
C ALA A 169 -19.56 -7.69 4.79
N PRO A 170 -18.65 -6.72 5.06
CA PRO A 170 -18.98 -5.56 5.86
C PRO A 170 -20.01 -4.65 5.17
N ASP A 171 -20.88 -4.04 5.96
CA ASP A 171 -21.68 -2.92 5.51
C ASP A 171 -20.82 -1.65 5.44
N HIS A 172 -20.35 -1.34 4.24
CA HIS A 172 -19.50 -0.17 4.01
C HIS A 172 -20.23 1.15 4.33
N ALA A 173 -21.54 1.23 4.13
CA ALA A 173 -22.30 2.42 4.46
C ALA A 173 -22.37 2.64 5.99
N ALA A 174 -22.56 1.57 6.75
CA ALA A 174 -22.50 1.62 8.21
C ALA A 174 -21.08 1.97 8.71
N LEU A 175 -20.03 1.38 8.14
CA LEU A 175 -18.63 1.73 8.47
C LEU A 175 -18.31 3.19 8.17
N ALA A 176 -18.83 3.75 7.07
CA ALA A 176 -18.58 5.14 6.67
C ALA A 176 -19.08 6.17 7.69
N VAL A 177 -20.15 5.86 8.40
CA VAL A 177 -20.76 6.79 9.36
C VAL A 177 -20.41 6.46 10.82
N LEU A 178 -19.75 5.32 11.09
CA LEU A 178 -19.46 4.86 12.44
C LEU A 178 -18.40 5.76 13.13
N PRO A 179 -18.74 6.50 14.20
CA PRO A 179 -17.81 7.39 14.86
C PRO A 179 -16.55 6.64 15.36
N GLY A 180 -15.36 7.21 15.15
CA GLY A 180 -14.11 6.64 15.63
C GLY A 180 -13.58 5.41 14.86
N ALA A 181 -14.30 4.94 13.82
CA ALA A 181 -13.90 3.78 13.00
C ALA A 181 -13.38 4.20 11.62
N GLU A 182 -12.39 5.09 11.59
CA GLU A 182 -11.80 5.58 10.34
C GLU A 182 -11.13 4.45 9.56
N ARG A 183 -10.47 3.53 10.28
CA ARG A 183 -9.76 2.38 9.72
C ARG A 183 -9.94 1.17 10.61
N VAL A 184 -10.27 0.04 9.99
CA VAL A 184 -10.55 -1.22 10.68
C VAL A 184 -9.77 -2.34 10.01
N ILE A 185 -8.98 -3.04 10.79
CA ILE A 185 -8.29 -4.27 10.43
C ILE A 185 -9.09 -5.42 11.01
N VAL A 186 -9.43 -6.42 10.20
CA VAL A 186 -9.90 -7.71 10.69
C VAL A 186 -8.81 -8.75 10.47
N THR A 187 -8.58 -9.65 11.42
CA THR A 187 -7.46 -10.59 11.36
C THR A 187 -7.72 -11.87 12.13
N ALA A 188 -7.07 -12.95 11.72
CA ALA A 188 -7.03 -14.23 12.41
C ALA A 188 -5.66 -14.90 12.22
N ALA A 189 -5.32 -15.83 13.12
CA ALA A 189 -4.14 -16.68 12.95
C ALA A 189 -4.38 -17.72 11.85
N GLY A 190 -3.34 -18.03 11.06
CA GLY A 190 -3.33 -19.09 10.06
C GLY A 190 -4.00 -18.74 8.74
N GLY A 191 -4.27 -19.77 7.96
CA GLY A 191 -4.92 -19.76 6.64
C GLY A 191 -3.95 -20.07 5.50
N ASP A 192 -4.27 -21.04 4.64
CA ASP A 192 -3.59 -21.35 3.37
C ASP A 192 -2.03 -21.35 3.42
N GLY A 193 -1.45 -21.93 4.48
CA GLY A 193 0.00 -22.01 4.65
C GLY A 193 0.68 -20.71 5.09
N VAL A 194 -0.07 -19.72 5.56
CA VAL A 194 0.44 -18.48 6.15
C VAL A 194 0.24 -18.45 7.67
N ASP A 195 0.93 -17.54 8.36
CA ASP A 195 0.84 -17.42 9.82
C ASP A 195 -0.36 -16.60 10.26
N ILE A 196 -0.75 -15.60 9.46
CA ILE A 196 -1.90 -14.74 9.72
C ILE A 196 -2.64 -14.36 8.44
N THR A 197 -3.95 -14.17 8.59
CA THR A 197 -4.82 -13.64 7.54
C THR A 197 -5.44 -12.34 8.02
N SER A 198 -5.59 -11.36 7.12
CA SER A 198 -6.16 -10.05 7.43
C SER A 198 -6.96 -9.47 6.28
N ARG A 199 -7.80 -8.47 6.57
CA ARG A 199 -8.39 -7.52 5.60
C ARG A 199 -8.39 -6.13 6.22
N PHE A 200 -8.42 -5.09 5.38
CA PHE A 200 -8.34 -3.70 5.82
C PHE A 200 -9.42 -2.84 5.17
N PHE A 201 -10.20 -2.17 5.99
CA PHE A 201 -11.31 -1.30 5.58
C PHE A 201 -11.04 0.13 6.05
N ALA A 202 -11.14 1.09 5.13
CA ALA A 202 -10.89 2.51 5.39
C ALA A 202 -11.93 3.41 4.67
N VAL A 203 -13.19 3.04 4.78
CA VAL A 203 -14.32 3.64 4.04
C VAL A 203 -14.39 5.15 4.24
N LYS A 204 -14.20 5.63 5.47
CA LYS A 204 -14.23 7.07 5.80
C LYS A 204 -13.18 7.91 5.08
N VAL A 205 -12.06 7.32 4.69
CA VAL A 205 -11.01 8.00 3.93
C VAL A 205 -11.11 7.73 2.43
N GLY A 206 -12.23 7.13 1.98
CA GLY A 206 -12.53 6.93 0.56
C GLY A 206 -12.03 5.60 0.00
N VAL A 207 -11.54 4.70 0.84
CA VAL A 207 -11.06 3.36 0.45
C VAL A 207 -11.95 2.30 1.10
N PRO A 208 -12.95 1.76 0.39
CA PRO A 208 -13.84 0.74 0.95
C PRO A 208 -13.07 -0.46 1.52
N GLU A 209 -12.17 -1.02 0.73
CA GLU A 209 -11.21 -2.04 1.14
C GLU A 209 -9.88 -1.84 0.41
N ASP A 210 -8.77 -1.77 1.15
CA ASP A 210 -7.44 -1.68 0.54
C ASP A 210 -6.92 -3.09 0.22
N PRO A 211 -6.43 -3.34 -1.00
CA PRO A 211 -5.99 -4.68 -1.41
C PRO A 211 -4.88 -5.26 -0.56
N VAL A 212 -3.81 -4.50 -0.28
CA VAL A 212 -2.70 -4.91 0.60
C VAL A 212 -2.11 -3.68 1.28
N THR A 213 -2.10 -3.69 2.61
CA THR A 213 -1.85 -2.51 3.44
C THR A 213 -0.60 -2.66 4.30
N GLY A 214 0.49 -2.01 3.93
CA GLY A 214 1.72 -2.02 4.74
C GLY A 214 1.50 -1.47 6.15
N THR A 215 0.75 -0.36 6.28
CA THR A 215 0.46 0.27 7.59
C THR A 215 -0.41 -0.57 8.51
N ALA A 216 -1.17 -1.52 8.00
CA ALA A 216 -1.84 -2.53 8.84
C ALA A 216 -0.83 -3.52 9.42
N HIS A 217 0.14 -3.94 8.61
CA HIS A 217 1.11 -4.95 9.01
C HIS A 217 2.13 -4.46 10.04
N VAL A 218 2.44 -3.15 10.10
CA VAL A 218 3.27 -2.60 11.20
C VAL A 218 2.59 -2.71 12.57
N GLN A 219 1.27 -2.93 12.60
CA GLN A 219 0.46 -3.15 13.80
C GLN A 219 0.22 -4.64 14.04
N LEU A 220 -0.10 -5.40 12.98
CA LEU A 220 -0.42 -6.82 13.06
C LEU A 220 0.79 -7.68 13.38
N VAL A 221 1.96 -7.34 12.82
CA VAL A 221 3.16 -8.16 12.99
C VAL A 221 3.63 -8.22 14.44
N PRO A 222 3.81 -7.13 15.19
CA PRO A 222 4.15 -7.24 16.62
C PRO A 222 3.06 -7.91 17.43
N PHE A 223 1.77 -7.66 17.12
CA PHE A 223 0.63 -8.27 17.78
C PHE A 223 0.64 -9.81 17.67
N TRP A 224 0.82 -10.34 16.46
CA TRP A 224 0.80 -11.77 16.22
C TRP A 224 2.13 -12.45 16.54
N ALA A 225 3.27 -11.77 16.33
CA ALA A 225 4.60 -12.29 16.66
C ALA A 225 4.72 -12.63 18.16
N ALA A 226 4.20 -11.75 19.02
CA ALA A 226 4.15 -12.00 20.47
C ALA A 226 3.27 -13.22 20.82
N ARG A 227 2.10 -13.36 20.18
CA ARG A 227 1.14 -14.45 20.43
C ARG A 227 1.61 -15.79 19.89
N LEU A 228 2.20 -15.80 18.71
CA LEU A 228 2.71 -17.00 18.05
C LEU A 228 4.12 -17.36 18.52
N GLN A 229 4.75 -16.53 19.35
CA GLN A 229 6.14 -16.67 19.81
C GLN A 229 7.14 -16.82 18.65
N ARG A 230 6.91 -16.05 17.58
CA ARG A 230 7.71 -16.06 16.35
C ARG A 230 8.00 -14.63 15.92
N LYS A 231 9.26 -14.37 15.50
CA LYS A 231 9.64 -13.04 15.00
C LYS A 231 9.32 -12.86 13.52
N SER A 232 9.35 -13.93 12.75
CA SER A 232 9.09 -13.91 11.31
C SER A 232 7.75 -14.54 11.00
N LEU A 233 6.93 -13.84 10.22
CA LEU A 233 5.56 -14.23 9.88
C LEU A 233 5.35 -14.10 8.37
N VAL A 234 4.68 -15.07 7.79
CA VAL A 234 4.08 -14.96 6.45
C VAL A 234 2.64 -14.47 6.63
N CYS A 235 2.34 -13.31 6.08
CA CYS A 235 1.06 -12.63 6.25
C CYS A 235 0.32 -12.59 4.92
N ARG A 236 -0.97 -12.94 4.93
CA ARG A 236 -1.87 -12.78 3.79
C ARG A 236 -2.90 -11.70 4.07
N GLN A 237 -3.04 -10.73 3.21
CA GLN A 237 -4.22 -9.88 3.18
C GLN A 237 -5.22 -10.47 2.17
N ALA A 238 -6.39 -10.88 2.67
CA ALA A 238 -7.39 -11.68 1.92
C ALA A 238 -8.49 -10.81 1.31
N SER A 239 -8.13 -9.66 0.75
CA SER A 239 -9.02 -8.88 -0.11
C SER A 239 -9.36 -9.64 -1.41
N ALA A 240 -10.27 -9.11 -2.23
CA ALA A 240 -10.61 -9.71 -3.52
C ALA A 240 -9.37 -9.92 -4.44
N ARG A 241 -8.38 -9.01 -4.38
CA ARG A 241 -7.11 -9.16 -5.11
C ARG A 241 -6.12 -10.06 -4.35
N GLY A 242 -6.10 -9.93 -3.04
CA GLY A 242 -5.19 -10.63 -2.15
C GLY A 242 -3.74 -10.25 -2.33
N GLY A 243 -2.90 -10.55 -1.33
CA GLY A 243 -1.46 -10.39 -1.44
C GLY A 243 -0.75 -10.98 -0.23
N THR A 244 0.57 -11.18 -0.38
CA THR A 244 1.41 -11.84 0.61
C THR A 244 2.59 -10.97 0.99
N LEU A 245 2.85 -10.87 2.29
CA LEU A 245 3.99 -10.17 2.87
C LEU A 245 4.78 -11.15 3.73
N TRP A 246 6.08 -11.08 3.62
CA TRP A 246 7.02 -11.77 4.53
C TRP A 246 7.54 -10.73 5.51
N CYS A 247 7.11 -10.84 6.75
CA CYS A 247 7.33 -9.83 7.77
C CYS A 247 8.27 -10.33 8.86
N GLU A 248 9.05 -9.42 9.44
CA GLU A 248 9.90 -9.69 10.58
C GLU A 248 9.77 -8.58 11.62
N TRP A 249 9.49 -8.96 12.88
CA TRP A 249 9.45 -8.03 14.01
C TRP A 249 10.84 -7.89 14.64
N ARG A 250 11.35 -6.67 14.67
CA ARG A 250 12.65 -6.29 15.24
C ARG A 250 12.52 -5.24 16.35
N GLY A 251 11.68 -5.52 17.35
CA GLY A 251 11.45 -4.62 18.48
C GLY A 251 10.63 -3.40 18.09
N ASP A 252 11.26 -2.27 17.88
CA ASP A 252 10.62 -1.01 17.46
C ASP A 252 10.40 -0.90 15.93
N ARG A 253 10.83 -1.93 15.17
CA ARG A 253 10.73 -1.97 13.70
C ARG A 253 10.00 -3.21 13.22
N VAL A 254 9.36 -3.06 12.04
CA VAL A 254 8.82 -4.17 11.24
C VAL A 254 9.42 -4.09 9.85
N ARG A 255 10.13 -5.13 9.46
CA ARG A 255 10.56 -5.32 8.08
C ARG A 255 9.49 -6.08 7.32
N MET A 256 9.17 -5.62 6.13
CA MET A 256 8.15 -6.21 5.26
C MET A 256 8.74 -6.43 3.88
N ALA A 257 8.89 -7.70 3.51
CA ALA A 257 9.32 -8.08 2.17
C ALA A 257 8.11 -8.43 1.31
N GLY A 258 8.17 -8.07 0.03
CA GLY A 258 7.14 -8.40 -0.95
C GLY A 258 7.69 -8.55 -2.35
N ASP A 259 7.02 -9.39 -3.12
CA ASP A 259 7.22 -9.49 -4.56
C ASP A 259 6.44 -8.38 -5.27
N ALA A 260 6.79 -8.12 -6.52
CA ALA A 260 6.01 -7.25 -7.40
C ALA A 260 6.08 -7.75 -8.83
N VAL A 261 5.07 -7.42 -9.62
CA VAL A 261 5.00 -7.81 -11.02
C VAL A 261 4.58 -6.62 -11.89
N LEU A 262 5.23 -6.48 -13.04
CA LEU A 262 4.84 -5.51 -14.06
C LEU A 262 3.54 -5.98 -14.72
N TYR A 263 2.49 -5.15 -14.65
CA TYR A 263 1.24 -5.39 -15.38
C TYR A 263 1.23 -4.69 -16.73
N ALA A 264 1.58 -3.40 -16.76
CA ALA A 264 1.61 -2.61 -17.99
C ALA A 264 2.73 -1.56 -17.95
N LYS A 265 3.21 -1.16 -19.13
CA LYS A 265 4.10 -0.01 -19.29
C LYS A 265 3.78 0.72 -20.59
N GLY A 266 4.07 2.03 -20.62
CA GLY A 266 3.81 2.88 -21.77
C GLY A 266 4.34 4.28 -21.58
N GLU A 267 3.73 5.22 -22.28
CA GLU A 267 4.05 6.65 -22.22
C GLU A 267 2.80 7.47 -21.89
N ILE A 268 2.95 8.44 -21.01
CA ILE A 268 1.96 9.50 -20.76
C ILE A 268 2.34 10.69 -21.63
N HIS A 269 1.36 11.26 -22.31
CA HIS A 269 1.52 12.42 -23.18
C HIS A 269 0.84 13.62 -22.52
N LEU A 270 1.64 14.59 -22.06
CA LEU A 270 1.14 15.83 -21.48
C LEU A 270 1.41 16.99 -22.40
N PRO A 271 0.52 18.00 -22.48
CA PRO A 271 0.85 19.26 -23.13
C PRO A 271 2.10 19.86 -22.50
N ASP A 272 3.01 20.39 -23.30
CA ASP A 272 4.13 21.18 -22.75
C ASP A 272 3.56 22.31 -21.91
N GLY A 273 3.86 22.28 -20.62
CA GLY A 273 3.40 23.29 -19.67
C GLY A 273 3.98 24.66 -20.04
N LYS A 274 3.11 25.60 -20.38
CA LYS A 274 3.39 27.03 -20.31
C LYS A 274 2.80 27.58 -19.03
#